data_f43df079a4c0d5340016784f85a6722a
#
_entry.id   f43df079a4c0d5340016784f85a6722a
#
_cell.length_a   1.000
_cell.length_b   1.000
_cell.length_c   1.000
_cell.angle_alpha   90.00
_cell.angle_beta   90.00
_cell.angle_gamma   90.00
#
_symmetry.space_group_name_H-M   'P 1'
#
loop_
_entity.id
_entity.type
_entity.pdbx_description
1 polymer ?
#
loop_
_entity_poly.entity_id
_entity_poly.type
_entity_poly.pdbx_seq_one_letter_code
_entity_poly.pdbx_strand_id
1 'polypeptide(L)'
;LKKILSIILLSLAIGVLAQTNTFSPYSRYGIGELNQANFAHVNGMGGANVALRFDTTAPLFINVGNPASYAFIRITSLEVGANGFYGMYKNSSSALNKYSLNFSYGTLGFPIAKNGGACIGMMPLTSVGYNTESITNSAGIGDVKMIYNGEGGLNKAFIGYGISPFNKRLRSFRKNANVKDSLRYSRSQFKSRYFISKFLNDFTIGANVNYIFGSIQHNTNVIYPNSLLYLNTKREQTITMGDFTGNFGVQSAITIDSIYSRSTKRAIINKFVKNYLRNGGDPSKVNQIKDSLNRTVKVPKIQLAEKLKFTFGYFYSLNNTLNAMQSTYVYNYVLGSTGNISNKDSIIKISNQKGTVVLPLEQAFGIGFKKGERINVVADFGITNWSNFKLLDSKTTYQNNYRISLGANYVQNKQGNYRERINYRAGFTYNTGYLDLQNSLLPSYFISAGVGFPVGVFAERSMVNLSLQYGKLSTENTKLFTENYFRLHLGFTFSARWFQKFRYD
;
A
#
# COMPACT_ATOMS: atom_id res chain seq x y z
N LEU A 1 29.49 -11.42 4.29
CA LEU A 1 28.12 -10.87 4.11
C LEU A 1 28.15 -9.43 3.59
N LYS A 2 28.93 -8.49 4.19
CA LYS A 2 29.03 -7.08 3.75
C LYS A 2 29.54 -6.97 2.29
N LYS A 3 30.58 -7.75 1.91
CA LYS A 3 31.11 -7.77 0.53
C LYS A 3 30.11 -8.34 -0.49
N ILE A 4 29.36 -9.38 -0.11
CA ILE A 4 28.32 -9.99 -0.97
C ILE A 4 27.15 -9.00 -1.15
N LEU A 5 26.72 -8.32 -0.09
CA LEU A 5 25.68 -7.31 -0.14
C LEU A 5 26.08 -6.09 -1.01
N SER A 6 27.36 -5.68 -0.93
CA SER A 6 27.91 -4.61 -1.79
C SER A 6 27.97 -5.01 -3.26
N ILE A 7 28.29 -6.27 -3.56
CA ILE A 7 28.33 -6.79 -4.94
C ILE A 7 26.90 -6.89 -5.50
N ILE A 8 25.92 -7.33 -4.69
CA ILE A 8 24.50 -7.36 -5.08
C ILE A 8 23.96 -5.94 -5.31
N LEU A 9 24.31 -4.98 -4.46
CA LEU A 9 23.95 -3.57 -4.64
C LEU A 9 24.59 -2.95 -5.89
N LEU A 10 25.84 -3.32 -6.19
CA LEU A 10 26.56 -2.84 -7.37
C LEU A 10 25.99 -3.47 -8.66
N SER A 11 25.62 -4.75 -8.64
CA SER A 11 25.00 -5.43 -9.79
C SER A 11 23.59 -4.94 -10.07
N LEU A 12 22.83 -4.50 -9.06
CA LEU A 12 21.53 -3.83 -9.22
C LEU A 12 21.66 -2.43 -9.85
N ALA A 13 22.77 -1.74 -9.63
CA ALA A 13 23.02 -0.40 -10.21
C ALA A 13 23.33 -0.45 -11.72
N ILE A 14 23.83 -1.56 -12.25
CA ILE A 14 24.22 -1.71 -13.66
C ILE A 14 22.98 -1.99 -14.56
N GLY A 15 21.86 -2.45 -13.99
CA GLY A 15 20.63 -2.83 -14.72
C GLY A 15 19.60 -1.72 -14.93
N VAL A 16 19.87 -0.47 -14.56
CA VAL A 16 18.94 0.67 -14.78
C VAL A 16 19.12 1.25 -16.19
N LEU A 17 19.05 0.39 -17.19
CA LEU A 17 18.67 0.81 -18.54
C LEU A 17 17.14 0.97 -18.49
N ALA A 18 16.62 2.03 -19.13
CA ALA A 18 15.22 2.40 -19.19
C ALA A 18 14.33 1.21 -19.58
N GLN A 19 13.94 0.41 -18.58
CA GLN A 19 13.00 -0.69 -18.78
C GLN A 19 11.60 -0.11 -18.70
N THR A 20 10.77 -0.39 -19.69
CA THR A 20 9.34 -0.07 -19.64
C THR A 20 8.72 -0.77 -18.43
N ASN A 21 8.13 0.00 -17.52
CA ASN A 21 7.61 -0.50 -16.26
C ASN A 21 6.29 -1.25 -16.40
N THR A 22 5.60 -1.10 -17.52
CA THR A 22 4.35 -1.78 -17.89
C THR A 22 4.29 -2.03 -19.38
N PHE A 23 3.42 -2.92 -19.82
CA PHE A 23 3.12 -3.19 -21.24
C PHE A 23 1.62 -3.12 -21.50
N SER A 24 0.83 -2.65 -20.53
CA SER A 24 -0.61 -2.54 -20.67
C SER A 24 -1.00 -1.53 -21.75
N PRO A 25 -1.80 -1.92 -22.77
CA PRO A 25 -2.35 -0.99 -23.74
C PRO A 25 -3.16 0.13 -23.10
N TYR A 26 -3.72 -0.13 -21.92
CA TYR A 26 -4.50 0.84 -21.15
C TYR A 26 -3.66 1.91 -20.47
N SER A 27 -2.35 1.70 -20.34
CA SER A 27 -1.42 2.74 -19.87
C SER A 27 -1.30 3.94 -20.81
N ARG A 28 -1.91 3.85 -22.01
CA ARG A 28 -2.05 4.98 -22.94
C ARG A 28 -2.95 6.09 -22.42
N TYR A 29 -3.89 5.78 -21.53
CA TYR A 29 -4.91 6.71 -21.10
C TYR A 29 -4.53 7.40 -19.78
N GLY A 30 -4.87 8.70 -19.69
CA GLY A 30 -4.63 9.49 -18.48
C GLY A 30 -3.15 9.65 -18.17
N ILE A 31 -2.80 9.39 -16.93
CA ILE A 31 -1.42 9.43 -16.42
C ILE A 31 -0.73 8.07 -16.44
N GLY A 32 -1.31 7.09 -17.11
CA GLY A 32 -0.80 5.71 -17.19
C GLY A 32 -1.47 4.74 -16.22
N GLU A 33 -0.95 3.51 -16.18
CA GLU A 33 -1.36 2.49 -15.22
C GLU A 33 -0.97 2.91 -13.79
N LEU A 34 -1.93 2.88 -12.88
CA LEU A 34 -1.68 3.20 -11.48
C LEU A 34 -0.90 2.06 -10.81
N ASN A 35 0.25 2.39 -10.26
CA ASN A 35 1.00 1.44 -9.46
C ASN A 35 0.37 1.29 -8.07
N GLN A 36 0.30 0.04 -7.63
CA GLN A 36 -0.07 -0.24 -6.24
C GLN A 36 1.08 0.22 -5.33
N ALA A 37 0.91 1.40 -4.72
CA ALA A 37 1.90 2.00 -3.82
C ALA A 37 1.96 1.26 -2.47
N ASN A 38 2.18 -0.06 -2.50
CA ASN A 38 2.20 -0.93 -1.34
C ASN A 38 3.50 -1.70 -1.25
N PHE A 39 3.90 -2.01 -0.02
CA PHE A 39 5.04 -2.86 0.25
C PHE A 39 4.73 -4.34 0.01
N ALA A 40 5.76 -5.17 -0.22
CA ALA A 40 5.60 -6.59 -0.50
C ALA A 40 4.74 -7.32 0.55
N HIS A 41 4.90 -6.98 1.83
CA HIS A 41 4.11 -7.57 2.90
C HIS A 41 2.63 -7.15 2.88
N VAL A 42 2.31 -5.95 2.41
CA VAL A 42 0.93 -5.45 2.22
C VAL A 42 0.33 -6.05 0.95
N ASN A 43 1.12 -6.16 -0.12
CA ASN A 43 0.69 -6.79 -1.37
C ASN A 43 0.30 -8.26 -1.16
N GLY A 44 1.02 -8.98 -0.27
CA GLY A 44 0.62 -10.33 0.14
C GLY A 44 -0.71 -10.40 0.91
N MET A 45 -1.19 -9.25 1.41
CA MET A 45 -2.48 -9.08 2.10
C MET A 45 -3.52 -8.37 1.22
N GLY A 46 -3.47 -8.54 -0.10
CA GLY A 46 -4.42 -7.90 -1.02
C GLY A 46 -4.32 -6.36 -1.06
N GLY A 47 -3.25 -5.75 -0.57
CA GLY A 47 -3.12 -4.29 -0.53
C GLY A 47 -3.95 -3.60 0.56
N ALA A 48 -4.64 -4.34 1.43
CA ALA A 48 -5.40 -3.80 2.55
C ALA A 48 -4.46 -3.19 3.60
N ASN A 49 -4.55 -1.87 3.83
CA ASN A 49 -3.56 -1.13 4.63
C ASN A 49 -4.12 0.03 5.45
N VAL A 50 -5.36 0.49 5.22
CA VAL A 50 -5.90 1.71 5.84
C VAL A 50 -6.04 1.57 7.37
N ALA A 51 -6.50 0.39 7.85
CA ALA A 51 -6.56 0.09 9.29
C ALA A 51 -5.37 -0.73 9.79
N LEU A 52 -4.37 -1.03 8.93
CA LEU A 52 -3.24 -1.85 9.29
C LEU A 52 -2.29 -1.11 10.22
N ARG A 53 -1.99 -1.70 11.39
CA ARG A 53 -1.10 -1.14 12.41
C ARG A 53 -0.06 -2.16 12.83
N PHE A 54 1.19 -1.72 12.87
CA PHE A 54 2.32 -2.50 13.38
C PHE A 54 2.78 -1.87 14.71
N ASP A 55 1.96 -2.01 15.74
CA ASP A 55 2.13 -1.39 17.05
C ASP A 55 2.88 -2.26 18.06
N THR A 56 3.44 -3.36 17.61
CA THR A 56 4.16 -4.34 18.42
C THR A 56 5.61 -4.50 18.00
N THR A 57 6.36 -5.22 18.81
CA THR A 57 7.79 -5.51 18.68
C THR A 57 8.18 -6.03 17.29
N ALA A 58 9.43 -5.82 16.94
CA ALA A 58 10.08 -6.16 15.67
C ALA A 58 9.61 -7.47 14.97
N PRO A 59 9.71 -7.56 13.64
CA PRO A 59 10.14 -6.51 12.74
C PRO A 59 9.09 -5.43 12.58
N LEU A 60 9.52 -4.17 12.64
CA LEU A 60 8.62 -3.04 12.52
C LEU A 60 8.44 -2.73 11.04
N PHE A 61 7.29 -3.08 10.49
CA PHE A 61 6.91 -2.69 9.15
C PHE A 61 6.40 -1.26 9.11
N ILE A 62 6.78 -0.55 8.05
CA ILE A 62 6.23 0.76 7.75
C ILE A 62 4.93 0.56 6.96
N ASN A 63 3.89 1.35 7.25
CA ASN A 63 2.67 1.37 6.47
C ASN A 63 2.46 2.76 5.87
N VAL A 64 2.76 2.93 4.59
CA VAL A 64 2.59 4.20 3.84
C VAL A 64 1.14 4.44 3.39
N GLY A 65 0.29 3.41 3.43
CA GLY A 65 -1.11 3.52 3.04
C GLY A 65 -1.98 4.31 4.03
N ASN A 66 -1.46 4.55 5.26
CA ASN A 66 -2.08 5.47 6.21
C ASN A 66 -1.02 6.12 7.10
N PRO A 67 -0.71 7.42 6.93
CA PRO A 67 0.36 8.09 7.66
C PRO A 67 0.14 8.16 9.17
N ALA A 68 -1.09 7.99 9.68
CA ALA A 68 -1.34 7.88 11.11
C ALA A 68 -0.61 6.69 11.77
N SER A 69 -0.26 5.67 10.99
CA SER A 69 0.50 4.50 11.44
C SER A 69 1.93 4.83 11.86
N TYR A 70 2.52 5.92 11.34
CA TYR A 70 3.88 6.36 11.69
C TYR A 70 4.01 6.69 13.18
N ALA A 71 2.90 7.06 13.84
CA ALA A 71 2.88 7.27 15.29
C ALA A 71 3.39 6.06 16.10
N PHE A 72 3.44 4.86 15.51
CA PHE A 72 3.91 3.62 16.14
C PHE A 72 5.34 3.24 15.80
N ILE A 73 6.04 3.99 14.96
CA ILE A 73 7.45 3.77 14.67
C ILE A 73 8.27 4.00 15.95
N ARG A 74 8.94 2.94 16.44
CA ARG A 74 9.73 2.94 17.68
C ARG A 74 11.21 2.67 17.47
N ILE A 75 11.56 2.11 16.31
CA ILE A 75 12.93 1.85 15.87
C ILE A 75 13.03 2.29 14.41
N THR A 76 14.23 2.66 14.00
CA THR A 76 14.48 3.01 12.60
C THR A 76 14.33 1.77 11.73
N SER A 77 13.56 1.89 10.67
CA SER A 77 13.30 0.80 9.72
C SER A 77 13.50 1.30 8.30
N LEU A 78 14.31 0.57 7.54
CA LEU A 78 14.50 0.75 6.10
C LEU A 78 13.72 -0.36 5.39
N GLU A 79 12.89 0.03 4.43
CA GLU A 79 12.20 -0.91 3.55
C GLU A 79 12.52 -0.61 2.09
N VAL A 80 12.93 -1.64 1.35
CA VAL A 80 13.25 -1.59 -0.08
C VAL A 80 12.56 -2.75 -0.76
N GLY A 81 12.03 -2.53 -1.94
CA GLY A 81 11.35 -3.57 -2.69
C GLY A 81 11.45 -3.45 -4.20
N ALA A 82 11.30 -4.60 -4.85
CA ALA A 82 11.21 -4.75 -6.28
C ALA A 82 10.03 -5.66 -6.65
N ASN A 83 9.53 -5.54 -7.88
CA ASN A 83 8.52 -6.45 -8.40
C ASN A 83 8.90 -6.95 -9.80
N GLY A 84 8.61 -8.24 -10.02
CA GLY A 84 8.56 -8.86 -11.33
C GLY A 84 7.11 -8.94 -11.79
N PHE A 85 6.86 -8.62 -13.04
CA PHE A 85 5.54 -8.65 -13.64
C PHE A 85 5.57 -9.54 -14.89
N TYR A 86 4.58 -10.42 -15.03
CA TYR A 86 4.33 -11.21 -16.21
C TYR A 86 2.87 -11.03 -16.64
N GLY A 87 2.65 -10.38 -17.76
CA GLY A 87 1.33 -10.06 -18.31
C GLY A 87 1.01 -10.84 -19.58
N MET A 88 -0.22 -11.32 -19.64
CA MET A 88 -0.83 -12.00 -20.79
C MET A 88 -1.97 -11.13 -21.30
N TYR A 89 -1.80 -10.58 -22.48
CA TYR A 89 -2.74 -9.68 -23.13
C TYR A 89 -3.42 -10.40 -24.28
N LYS A 90 -4.75 -10.38 -24.31
CA LYS A 90 -5.51 -11.08 -25.34
C LYS A 90 -6.74 -10.27 -25.76
N ASN A 91 -6.97 -10.18 -27.07
CA ASN A 91 -8.23 -9.73 -27.65
C ASN A 91 -8.70 -10.74 -28.73
N SER A 92 -9.72 -10.39 -29.51
CA SER A 92 -10.24 -11.25 -30.60
C SER A 92 -9.23 -11.54 -31.71
N SER A 93 -8.20 -10.68 -31.89
CA SER A 93 -7.29 -10.72 -33.04
C SER A 93 -5.84 -11.06 -32.67
N SER A 94 -5.43 -10.90 -31.42
CA SER A 94 -4.04 -11.05 -31.01
C SER A 94 -3.88 -11.51 -29.56
N ALA A 95 -2.76 -12.17 -29.29
CA ALA A 95 -2.33 -12.53 -27.94
C ALA A 95 -0.84 -12.24 -27.78
N LEU A 96 -0.44 -11.67 -26.66
CA LEU A 96 0.93 -11.27 -26.39
C LEU A 96 1.28 -11.48 -24.91
N ASN A 97 2.47 -12.00 -24.65
CA ASN A 97 3.01 -12.13 -23.31
C ASN A 97 4.19 -11.17 -23.13
N LYS A 98 4.28 -10.51 -22.00
CA LYS A 98 5.36 -9.58 -21.65
C LYS A 98 5.76 -9.75 -20.20
N TYR A 99 7.02 -9.44 -19.92
CA TYR A 99 7.56 -9.45 -18.56
C TYR A 99 8.38 -8.19 -18.30
N SER A 100 8.38 -7.72 -17.07
CA SER A 100 9.22 -6.62 -16.60
C SER A 100 9.71 -6.88 -15.18
N LEU A 101 10.81 -6.23 -14.83
CA LEU A 101 11.35 -6.19 -13.46
C LEU A 101 11.52 -4.72 -13.08
N ASN A 102 10.89 -4.31 -11.99
CA ASN A 102 10.80 -2.91 -11.61
C ASN A 102 11.18 -2.69 -10.16
N PHE A 103 11.78 -1.53 -9.87
CA PHE A 103 11.89 -1.02 -8.51
C PHE A 103 10.50 -0.61 -8.01
N SER A 104 10.13 -1.01 -6.78
CA SER A 104 8.80 -0.75 -6.23
C SER A 104 8.78 0.37 -5.20
N TYR A 105 9.75 0.41 -4.29
CA TYR A 105 9.81 1.41 -3.23
C TYR A 105 11.15 1.41 -2.49
N GLY A 106 11.49 2.58 -1.97
CA GLY A 106 12.55 2.76 -0.98
C GLY A 106 12.05 3.73 0.09
N THR A 107 12.01 3.30 1.37
CA THR A 107 11.47 4.10 2.46
C THR A 107 12.27 3.93 3.74
N LEU A 108 12.39 5.01 4.49
CA LEU A 108 13.04 5.06 5.79
C LEU A 108 12.07 5.65 6.81
N GLY A 109 11.72 4.85 7.82
CA GLY A 109 10.90 5.28 8.94
C GLY A 109 11.75 5.37 10.21
N PHE A 110 11.57 6.44 11.00
CA PHE A 110 12.32 6.63 12.23
C PHE A 110 11.49 7.31 13.33
N PRO A 111 11.75 6.98 14.60
CA PRO A 111 11.08 7.61 15.72
C PRO A 111 11.60 9.04 15.93
N ILE A 112 10.71 10.03 16.02
CA ILE A 112 11.08 11.42 16.38
C ILE A 112 10.80 11.67 17.86
N ALA A 113 9.69 11.14 18.37
CA ALA A 113 9.29 11.34 19.75
C ALA A 113 8.71 10.05 20.35
N LYS A 114 8.47 10.04 21.68
CA LYS A 114 7.85 8.88 22.37
C LYS A 114 6.47 8.50 21.83
N ASN A 115 5.77 9.44 21.20
CA ASN A 115 4.41 9.30 20.68
C ASN A 115 4.29 9.66 19.20
N GLY A 116 5.41 9.81 18.48
CA GLY A 116 5.42 10.17 17.07
C GLY A 116 6.61 9.59 16.32
N GLY A 117 6.44 9.39 15.03
CA GLY A 117 7.46 8.95 14.11
C GLY A 117 7.30 9.62 12.75
N ALA A 118 8.36 9.60 11.97
CA ALA A 118 8.38 10.11 10.61
C ALA A 118 8.78 9.03 9.62
N CYS A 119 8.41 9.26 8.38
CA CYS A 119 8.77 8.42 7.25
C CYS A 119 9.14 9.30 6.07
N ILE A 120 10.20 8.93 5.35
CA ILE A 120 10.59 9.50 4.07
C ILE A 120 10.75 8.38 3.07
N GLY A 121 10.37 8.60 1.82
CA GLY A 121 10.51 7.57 0.81
C GLY A 121 10.19 8.02 -0.59
N MET A 122 10.42 7.10 -1.52
CA MET A 122 10.12 7.27 -2.93
C MET A 122 9.52 5.96 -3.48
N MET A 123 8.53 6.10 -4.37
CA MET A 123 7.90 4.99 -5.06
C MET A 123 7.30 5.44 -6.40
N PRO A 124 7.21 4.57 -7.40
CA PRO A 124 6.49 4.87 -8.64
C PRO A 124 5.00 5.05 -8.34
N LEU A 125 4.40 6.12 -8.89
CA LEU A 125 2.98 6.42 -8.79
C LEU A 125 2.20 5.83 -9.97
N THR A 126 2.70 6.07 -11.19
CA THR A 126 2.12 5.53 -12.42
C THR A 126 3.21 5.03 -13.36
N SER A 127 2.83 4.20 -14.32
CA SER A 127 3.71 3.70 -15.36
C SER A 127 3.02 3.76 -16.71
N VAL A 128 3.73 4.20 -17.73
CA VAL A 128 3.31 4.17 -19.12
C VAL A 128 4.25 3.28 -19.90
N GLY A 129 3.70 2.31 -20.63
CA GLY A 129 4.48 1.42 -21.47
C GLY A 129 3.53 0.64 -22.36
N TYR A 130 3.42 1.01 -23.62
CA TYR A 130 2.63 0.31 -24.61
C TYR A 130 3.29 0.41 -26.00
N ASN A 131 3.06 -0.61 -26.78
CA ASN A 131 3.40 -0.65 -28.20
C ASN A 131 2.28 -1.39 -28.92
N THR A 132 1.43 -0.65 -29.61
CA THR A 132 0.28 -1.18 -30.33
C THR A 132 0.31 -0.71 -31.77
N GLU A 133 -0.18 -1.54 -32.67
CA GLU A 133 -0.29 -1.20 -34.08
C GLU A 133 -1.72 -1.42 -34.59
N SER A 134 -2.10 -0.64 -35.55
CA SER A 134 -3.35 -0.74 -36.27
C SER A 134 -3.09 -0.57 -37.77
N ILE A 135 -3.66 -1.42 -38.57
CA ILE A 135 -3.62 -1.32 -40.04
C ILE A 135 -5.02 -0.98 -40.52
N THR A 136 -5.12 0.08 -41.29
CA THR A 136 -6.39 0.55 -41.87
C THR A 136 -6.23 0.69 -43.37
N ASN A 137 -7.07 0.02 -44.15
CA ASN A 137 -7.09 0.20 -45.59
C ASN A 137 -7.79 1.52 -45.92
N SER A 138 -7.07 2.41 -46.64
CA SER A 138 -7.57 3.68 -47.12
C SER A 138 -7.73 3.67 -48.64
N ALA A 139 -8.91 4.00 -49.12
CA ALA A 139 -9.22 4.00 -50.56
C ALA A 139 -8.23 4.94 -51.29
N GLY A 140 -7.59 4.42 -52.35
CA GLY A 140 -6.59 5.14 -53.16
C GLY A 140 -5.19 5.22 -52.57
N ILE A 141 -4.98 4.81 -51.33
CA ILE A 141 -3.66 4.85 -50.67
C ILE A 141 -3.15 3.44 -50.38
N GLY A 142 -4.06 2.52 -50.00
CA GLY A 142 -3.73 1.15 -49.56
C GLY A 142 -3.70 1.04 -48.03
N ASP A 143 -2.92 0.08 -47.53
CA ASP A 143 -2.85 -0.24 -46.11
C ASP A 143 -1.94 0.76 -45.36
N VAL A 144 -2.55 1.64 -44.60
CA VAL A 144 -1.85 2.60 -43.73
C VAL A 144 -1.62 1.96 -42.37
N LYS A 145 -0.36 1.88 -41.96
CA LYS A 145 0.04 1.33 -40.68
C LYS A 145 0.23 2.46 -39.66
N MET A 146 -0.48 2.38 -38.53
CA MET A 146 -0.34 3.29 -37.39
C MET A 146 0.31 2.55 -36.21
N ILE A 147 1.43 3.08 -35.71
CA ILE A 147 2.14 2.52 -34.55
C ILE A 147 2.02 3.53 -33.41
N TYR A 148 1.56 3.07 -32.27
CA TYR A 148 1.40 3.85 -31.06
C TYR A 148 2.35 3.32 -30.00
N ASN A 149 3.30 4.15 -29.55
CA ASN A 149 4.25 3.83 -28.50
C ASN A 149 4.09 4.81 -27.36
N GLY A 150 4.21 4.33 -26.14
CA GLY A 150 4.27 5.19 -24.96
C GLY A 150 5.27 4.65 -23.96
N GLU A 151 5.91 5.57 -23.25
CA GLU A 151 6.88 5.25 -22.20
C GLU A 151 6.90 6.30 -21.10
N GLY A 152 7.50 5.95 -19.95
CA GLY A 152 7.65 6.85 -18.82
C GLY A 152 6.68 6.58 -17.69
N GLY A 153 6.26 7.63 -16.99
CA GLY A 153 5.37 7.58 -15.84
C GLY A 153 5.72 8.60 -14.77
N LEU A 154 5.02 8.56 -13.67
CA LEU A 154 5.17 9.48 -12.55
C LEU A 154 5.71 8.76 -11.33
N ASN A 155 6.57 9.42 -10.60
CA ASN A 155 7.10 9.00 -9.32
C ASN A 155 6.56 9.91 -8.22
N LYS A 156 6.52 9.37 -7.01
CA LYS A 156 6.14 10.08 -5.79
C LYS A 156 7.26 9.98 -4.77
N ALA A 157 7.89 11.11 -4.44
CA ALA A 157 8.70 11.24 -3.23
C ALA A 157 7.84 11.82 -2.12
N PHE A 158 8.02 11.40 -0.89
CA PHE A 158 7.21 11.88 0.22
C PHE A 158 7.99 11.98 1.52
N ILE A 159 7.54 12.91 2.35
CA ILE A 159 7.91 13.00 3.77
C ILE A 159 6.64 13.07 4.60
N GLY A 160 6.58 12.30 5.68
CA GLY A 160 5.41 12.24 6.51
C GLY A 160 5.71 12.14 7.99
N TYR A 161 4.72 12.53 8.77
CA TYR A 161 4.76 12.48 10.23
C TYR A 161 3.45 11.95 10.78
N GLY A 162 3.55 11.11 11.79
CA GLY A 162 2.40 10.58 12.52
C GLY A 162 2.58 10.72 14.02
N ILE A 163 1.51 11.06 14.73
CA ILE A 163 1.52 11.31 16.17
C ILE A 163 0.29 10.72 16.85
N SER A 164 0.48 10.28 18.11
CA SER A 164 -0.60 9.95 19.05
C SER A 164 -0.78 11.10 20.05
N PRO A 165 -1.73 12.02 19.81
CA PRO A 165 -1.80 13.27 20.56
C PRO A 165 -2.22 13.07 22.02
N PHE A 166 -3.02 12.06 22.32
CA PHE A 166 -3.64 11.86 23.64
C PHE A 166 -2.85 10.95 24.59
N ASN A 167 -1.75 10.34 24.14
CA ASN A 167 -0.99 9.35 24.92
C ASN A 167 -0.43 9.88 26.25
N LYS A 168 -0.15 11.19 26.38
CA LYS A 168 0.36 11.81 27.63
C LYS A 168 -0.73 12.02 28.68
N ARG A 169 -1.94 12.42 28.30
CA ARG A 169 -3.03 12.73 29.25
C ARG A 169 -3.57 11.49 29.95
N LEU A 170 -3.55 10.36 29.30
CA LEU A 170 -4.13 9.12 29.82
C LEU A 170 -3.20 8.37 30.77
N ARG A 171 -1.88 8.62 30.73
CA ARG A 171 -0.97 8.14 31.77
C ARG A 171 -1.26 8.79 33.13
N SER A 172 -1.64 10.07 33.17
CA SER A 172 -2.04 10.76 34.42
C SER A 172 -3.39 10.23 34.93
N PHE A 173 -4.35 9.98 34.02
CA PHE A 173 -5.65 9.42 34.40
C PHE A 173 -5.54 7.99 34.96
N ARG A 174 -4.65 7.13 34.40
CA ARG A 174 -4.37 5.79 34.95
C ARG A 174 -3.70 5.82 36.33
N LYS A 175 -2.85 6.81 36.60
CA LYS A 175 -2.22 6.97 37.91
C LYS A 175 -3.18 7.50 38.96
N ASN A 176 -4.14 8.31 38.57
CA ASN A 176 -5.08 8.99 39.47
C ASN A 176 -6.46 8.34 39.56
N ALA A 177 -6.73 7.30 38.74
CA ALA A 177 -7.92 6.46 38.86
C ALA A 177 -7.80 5.51 40.07
N ASN A 178 -7.63 6.11 41.22
CA ASN A 178 -7.72 5.41 42.51
C ASN A 178 -9.16 5.00 42.76
N VAL A 179 -9.31 4.01 43.63
CA VAL A 179 -10.54 3.40 44.09
C VAL A 179 -11.66 4.40 44.47
N LYS A 180 -11.31 5.65 44.81
CA LYS A 180 -12.26 6.76 45.12
C LYS A 180 -13.08 7.23 43.92
N ASP A 181 -12.55 7.15 42.66
CA ASP A 181 -13.30 7.60 41.47
C ASP A 181 -14.31 6.56 40.96
N SER A 182 -14.09 5.29 41.29
CA SER A 182 -15.07 4.23 41.00
C SER A 182 -16.34 4.32 41.83
N LEU A 183 -16.28 4.99 42.99
CA LEU A 183 -17.42 5.24 43.90
C LEU A 183 -18.23 6.50 43.50
N ARG A 184 -17.64 7.40 42.72
CA ARG A 184 -18.21 8.71 42.37
C ARG A 184 -19.09 8.67 41.10
N TYR A 185 -18.94 7.65 40.25
CA TYR A 185 -19.66 7.54 38.99
C TYR A 185 -20.53 6.31 38.94
N SER A 186 -21.73 6.44 38.33
CA SER A 186 -22.57 5.29 38.07
C SER A 186 -21.81 4.26 37.19
N ARG A 187 -22.13 2.99 37.34
CA ARG A 187 -21.44 1.87 36.64
C ARG A 187 -21.44 2.01 35.11
N SER A 188 -22.45 2.67 34.53
CA SER A 188 -22.55 2.96 33.09
C SER A 188 -21.63 4.11 32.67
N GLN A 189 -21.58 5.20 33.45
CA GLN A 189 -20.72 6.36 33.20
C GLN A 189 -19.24 6.00 33.32
N PHE A 190 -18.87 5.15 34.27
CA PHE A 190 -17.49 4.65 34.38
C PHE A 190 -17.10 3.79 33.19
N LYS A 191 -17.99 2.93 32.68
CA LYS A 191 -17.73 2.11 31.49
C LYS A 191 -17.55 2.97 30.23
N SER A 192 -18.40 3.96 30.01
CA SER A 192 -18.32 4.83 28.84
C SER A 192 -17.05 5.69 28.84
N ARG A 193 -16.71 6.31 29.99
CA ARG A 193 -15.46 7.08 30.13
C ARG A 193 -14.20 6.22 29.96
N TYR A 194 -14.20 5.02 30.48
CA TYR A 194 -13.12 4.08 30.29
C TYR A 194 -12.96 3.68 28.81
N PHE A 195 -14.06 3.44 28.13
CA PHE A 195 -14.07 3.11 26.69
C PHE A 195 -13.53 4.28 25.85
N ILE A 196 -14.05 5.48 26.06
CA ILE A 196 -13.60 6.71 25.38
C ILE A 196 -12.12 6.96 25.67
N SER A 197 -11.68 6.80 26.90
CA SER A 197 -10.28 7.00 27.25
C SER A 197 -9.34 6.00 26.57
N LYS A 198 -9.78 4.74 26.39
CA LYS A 198 -9.03 3.72 25.63
C LYS A 198 -8.98 4.05 24.16
N PHE A 199 -10.10 4.43 23.56
CA PHE A 199 -10.20 4.83 22.15
C PHE A 199 -9.29 6.01 21.86
N LEU A 200 -9.31 7.04 22.69
CA LEU A 200 -8.44 8.21 22.56
C LEU A 200 -6.95 7.90 22.77
N ASN A 201 -6.62 6.95 23.65
CA ASN A 201 -5.22 6.56 23.89
C ASN A 201 -4.57 5.90 22.66
N ASP A 202 -5.35 5.18 21.88
CA ASP A 202 -4.91 4.50 20.66
C ASP A 202 -5.19 5.34 19.39
N PHE A 203 -5.71 6.57 19.57
CA PHE A 203 -5.97 7.51 18.48
C PHE A 203 -4.68 8.09 17.94
N THR A 204 -4.53 8.07 16.61
CA THR A 204 -3.37 8.62 15.91
C THR A 204 -3.80 9.39 14.69
N ILE A 205 -3.06 10.42 14.38
CA ILE A 205 -3.21 11.24 13.17
C ILE A 205 -1.86 11.32 12.46
N GLY A 206 -1.88 11.50 11.18
CA GLY A 206 -0.67 11.68 10.39
C GLY A 206 -0.95 12.35 9.06
N ALA A 207 0.11 12.88 8.48
CA ALA A 207 0.07 13.52 7.18
C ALA A 207 1.36 13.23 6.40
N ASN A 208 1.26 13.21 5.08
CA ASN A 208 2.39 13.25 4.16
C ASN A 208 2.28 14.49 3.29
N VAL A 209 3.43 15.10 3.01
CA VAL A 209 3.65 15.97 1.86
C VAL A 209 4.34 15.13 0.80
N ASN A 210 3.76 15.11 -0.39
CA ASN A 210 4.26 14.33 -1.51
C ASN A 210 4.70 15.29 -2.63
N TYR A 211 5.82 14.98 -3.26
CA TYR A 211 6.25 15.61 -4.51
C TYR A 211 6.08 14.59 -5.62
N ILE A 212 5.19 14.88 -6.57
CA ILE A 212 4.95 14.06 -7.75
C ILE A 212 5.78 14.63 -8.89
N PHE A 213 6.55 13.79 -9.57
CA PHE A 213 7.39 14.19 -10.67
C PHE A 213 7.57 13.09 -11.70
N GLY A 214 7.82 13.46 -12.92
CA GLY A 214 8.09 12.54 -14.01
C GLY A 214 7.69 13.08 -15.38
N SER A 215 7.85 12.23 -16.38
CA SER A 215 7.45 12.52 -17.76
C SER A 215 6.76 11.33 -18.40
N ILE A 216 5.80 11.61 -19.23
CA ILE A 216 5.05 10.66 -20.03
C ILE A 216 5.25 11.02 -21.49
N GLN A 217 5.67 10.05 -22.30
CA GLN A 217 5.86 10.22 -23.74
C GLN A 217 4.84 9.37 -24.49
N HIS A 218 4.20 9.99 -25.49
CA HIS A 218 3.30 9.34 -26.43
C HIS A 218 3.77 9.60 -27.84
N ASN A 219 4.11 8.55 -28.57
CA ASN A 219 4.56 8.61 -29.94
C ASN A 219 3.54 7.93 -30.85
N THR A 220 3.16 8.59 -31.90
CA THR A 220 2.30 8.03 -32.96
C THR A 220 3.04 8.12 -34.27
N ASN A 221 3.15 6.98 -34.95
CA ASN A 221 3.86 6.89 -36.20
C ASN A 221 2.89 6.37 -37.28
N VAL A 222 2.68 7.17 -38.34
CA VAL A 222 1.84 6.82 -39.48
C VAL A 222 2.75 6.46 -40.64
N ILE A 223 2.68 5.23 -41.09
CA ILE A 223 3.51 4.69 -42.15
C ILE A 223 2.62 4.37 -43.36
N TYR A 224 2.94 4.97 -44.48
CA TYR A 224 2.22 4.73 -45.74
C TYR A 224 2.87 3.63 -46.58
N PRO A 225 2.10 2.85 -47.31
CA PRO A 225 2.59 1.69 -48.10
C PRO A 225 3.53 2.12 -49.25
N ASN A 226 3.31 3.31 -49.79
CA ASN A 226 4.15 3.86 -50.87
C ASN A 226 4.86 5.15 -50.39
N SER A 227 6.11 4.98 -50.00
CA SER A 227 6.95 6.07 -49.50
C SER A 227 7.42 7.07 -50.59
N LEU A 228 7.23 6.73 -51.87
CA LEU A 228 7.54 7.64 -52.97
C LEU A 228 6.43 8.68 -53.19
N LEU A 229 5.19 8.34 -52.89
CA LEU A 229 4.04 9.20 -53.08
C LEU A 229 3.61 9.91 -51.76
N TYR A 230 3.83 9.26 -50.61
CA TYR A 230 3.37 9.74 -49.32
C TYR A 230 4.49 9.77 -48.30
N LEU A 231 4.67 10.89 -47.63
CA LEU A 231 5.64 11.04 -46.52
C LEU A 231 5.05 10.42 -45.25
N ASN A 232 5.83 9.62 -44.56
CA ASN A 232 5.45 9.13 -43.24
C ASN A 232 5.37 10.29 -42.25
N THR A 233 4.47 10.21 -41.27
CA THR A 233 4.27 11.25 -40.27
C THR A 233 4.52 10.72 -38.88
N LYS A 234 5.31 11.41 -38.07
CA LYS A 234 5.52 11.09 -36.66
C LYS A 234 5.07 12.24 -35.77
N ARG A 235 4.29 11.89 -34.74
CA ARG A 235 3.90 12.77 -33.66
C ARG A 235 4.56 12.30 -32.38
N GLU A 236 5.32 13.16 -31.75
CA GLU A 236 5.93 12.96 -30.43
C GLU A 236 5.30 13.95 -29.46
N GLN A 237 4.76 13.46 -28.36
CA GLN A 237 4.15 14.27 -27.33
C GLN A 237 4.75 13.89 -26.00
N THR A 238 5.31 14.87 -25.29
CA THR A 238 5.88 14.69 -23.95
C THR A 238 5.12 15.56 -22.98
N ILE A 239 4.66 14.95 -21.88
CA ILE A 239 3.98 15.65 -20.77
C ILE A 239 4.88 15.48 -19.54
N THR A 240 5.39 16.60 -19.03
CA THR A 240 6.24 16.63 -17.83
C THR A 240 5.46 17.26 -16.68
N MET A 241 5.54 16.67 -15.50
CA MET A 241 4.86 17.14 -14.29
C MET A 241 5.84 17.22 -13.13
N GLY A 242 5.63 18.22 -12.27
CA GLY A 242 6.41 18.38 -11.04
C GLY A 242 5.68 19.30 -10.08
N ASP A 243 5.02 18.73 -9.04
CA ASP A 243 4.25 19.52 -8.09
C ASP A 243 4.00 18.79 -6.77
N PHE A 244 3.56 19.54 -5.77
CA PHE A 244 3.27 19.03 -4.43
C PHE A 244 1.81 18.66 -4.25
N THR A 245 1.57 17.59 -3.47
CA THR A 245 0.25 17.17 -3.01
C THR A 245 0.34 16.68 -1.57
N GLY A 246 -0.79 16.41 -0.94
CA GLY A 246 -0.82 15.93 0.44
C GLY A 246 -1.84 14.84 0.67
N ASN A 247 -1.59 14.04 1.69
CA ASN A 247 -2.59 13.12 2.20
C ASN A 247 -2.57 13.09 3.74
N PHE A 248 -3.71 12.72 4.31
CA PHE A 248 -3.95 12.64 5.73
C PHE A 248 -4.46 11.27 6.10
N GLY A 249 -4.17 10.89 7.33
CA GLY A 249 -4.66 9.66 7.88
C GLY A 249 -5.06 9.78 9.33
N VAL A 250 -6.05 8.98 9.69
CA VAL A 250 -6.50 8.82 11.07
C VAL A 250 -6.61 7.34 11.36
N GLN A 251 -6.15 6.92 12.53
CA GLN A 251 -6.38 5.56 13.02
C GLN A 251 -6.73 5.58 14.50
N SER A 252 -7.55 4.63 14.91
CA SER A 252 -7.78 4.33 16.32
C SER A 252 -7.94 2.82 16.52
N ALA A 253 -7.90 2.39 17.78
CA ALA A 253 -8.11 0.99 18.09
C ALA A 253 -8.77 0.81 19.45
N ILE A 254 -9.54 -0.26 19.53
CA ILE A 254 -10.20 -0.69 20.76
C ILE A 254 -9.62 -2.05 21.14
N THR A 255 -8.93 -2.10 22.26
CA THR A 255 -8.43 -3.37 22.78
C THR A 255 -9.42 -3.91 23.80
N ILE A 256 -9.91 -5.11 23.57
CA ILE A 256 -10.76 -5.83 24.54
C ILE A 256 -9.82 -6.53 25.52
N ASP A 257 -9.47 -5.80 26.60
CA ASP A 257 -8.72 -6.37 27.72
C ASP A 257 -9.67 -6.94 28.76
N SER A 258 -9.39 -8.12 29.29
CA SER A 258 -9.76 -8.49 30.65
C SER A 258 -11.21 -8.86 31.02
N ILE A 259 -12.12 -9.07 30.09
CA ILE A 259 -13.31 -9.85 30.45
C ILE A 259 -12.86 -11.29 30.83
N TYR A 260 -11.85 -11.79 30.09
CA TYR A 260 -11.32 -13.13 30.31
C TYR A 260 -10.52 -13.27 31.60
N SER A 261 -9.68 -12.31 32.01
CA SER A 261 -8.88 -12.48 33.25
C SER A 261 -9.71 -12.44 34.51
N ARG A 262 -10.73 -11.58 34.57
CA ARG A 262 -11.65 -11.53 35.72
C ARG A 262 -12.60 -12.72 35.74
N SER A 263 -13.09 -13.16 34.58
CA SER A 263 -13.93 -14.36 34.48
C SER A 263 -13.13 -15.61 34.82
N THR A 264 -11.90 -15.74 34.36
CA THR A 264 -11.02 -16.87 34.66
C THR A 264 -10.64 -16.88 36.15
N LYS A 265 -10.28 -15.74 36.75
CA LYS A 265 -10.03 -15.67 38.21
C LYS A 265 -11.24 -16.05 39.00
N ARG A 266 -12.42 -15.51 38.65
CA ARG A 266 -13.68 -15.90 39.29
C ARG A 266 -14.03 -17.38 39.09
N ALA A 267 -13.81 -17.92 37.89
CA ALA A 267 -14.06 -19.32 37.58
C ALA A 267 -13.14 -20.24 38.41
N ILE A 268 -11.86 -19.91 38.56
CA ILE A 268 -10.90 -20.64 39.40
C ILE A 268 -11.34 -20.59 40.87
N ILE A 269 -11.67 -19.40 41.38
CA ILE A 269 -12.12 -19.22 42.77
C ILE A 269 -13.43 -19.95 43.01
N ASN A 270 -14.40 -19.83 42.10
CA ASN A 270 -15.69 -20.53 42.25
C ASN A 270 -15.55 -22.05 42.18
N LYS A 271 -14.64 -22.57 41.32
CA LYS A 271 -14.34 -24.00 41.24
C LYS A 271 -13.72 -24.50 42.57
N PHE A 272 -12.79 -23.70 43.14
CA PHE A 272 -12.17 -24.03 44.41
C PHE A 272 -13.20 -24.02 45.55
N VAL A 273 -14.03 -22.99 45.63
CA VAL A 273 -15.10 -22.88 46.66
C VAL A 273 -16.12 -24.02 46.52
N LYS A 274 -16.51 -24.37 45.29
CA LYS A 274 -17.41 -25.50 45.04
C LYS A 274 -16.81 -26.82 45.51
N ASN A 275 -15.53 -27.05 45.25
CA ASN A 275 -14.82 -28.23 45.73
C ASN A 275 -14.69 -28.24 47.25
N TYR A 276 -14.38 -27.09 47.88
CA TYR A 276 -14.30 -26.95 49.31
C TYR A 276 -15.64 -27.34 49.99
N LEU A 277 -16.76 -26.80 49.51
CA LEU A 277 -18.09 -27.12 50.02
C LEU A 277 -18.48 -28.59 49.78
N ARG A 278 -18.10 -29.16 48.61
CA ARG A 278 -18.36 -30.57 48.27
C ARG A 278 -17.61 -31.55 49.19
N ASN A 279 -16.47 -31.12 49.71
CA ASN A 279 -15.64 -31.92 50.62
C ASN A 279 -15.96 -31.65 52.09
N GLY A 280 -17.15 -31.11 52.41
CA GLY A 280 -17.59 -30.88 53.80
C GLY A 280 -17.06 -29.62 54.47
N GLY A 281 -16.53 -28.66 53.71
CA GLY A 281 -16.03 -27.41 54.24
C GLY A 281 -17.14 -26.51 54.80
N ASP A 282 -16.82 -25.75 55.82
CA ASP A 282 -17.71 -24.83 56.53
C ASP A 282 -18.23 -23.69 55.67
N PRO A 283 -19.55 -23.57 55.39
CA PRO A 283 -20.14 -22.51 54.57
C PRO A 283 -19.89 -21.10 55.13
N SER A 284 -19.75 -20.94 56.44
CA SER A 284 -19.52 -19.62 57.09
C SER A 284 -18.17 -19.02 56.71
N LYS A 285 -17.17 -19.83 56.36
CA LYS A 285 -15.81 -19.45 56.00
C LYS A 285 -15.64 -19.13 54.50
N VAL A 286 -16.67 -19.34 53.68
CA VAL A 286 -16.61 -19.17 52.22
C VAL A 286 -16.17 -17.75 51.80
N ASN A 287 -16.64 -16.71 52.49
CA ASN A 287 -16.27 -15.34 52.17
C ASN A 287 -14.80 -15.06 52.51
N GLN A 288 -14.30 -15.54 53.64
CA GLN A 288 -12.90 -15.44 54.01
C GLN A 288 -11.97 -16.15 53.03
N ILE A 289 -12.38 -17.36 52.60
CA ILE A 289 -11.66 -18.14 51.59
C ILE A 289 -11.66 -17.42 50.25
N LYS A 290 -12.80 -16.84 49.81
CA LYS A 290 -12.87 -16.05 48.57
C LYS A 290 -11.95 -14.84 48.62
N ASP A 291 -11.86 -14.13 49.77
CA ASP A 291 -10.99 -12.96 49.91
C ASP A 291 -9.52 -13.37 49.96
N SER A 292 -9.19 -14.45 50.65
CA SER A 292 -7.82 -15.00 50.64
C SER A 292 -7.41 -15.42 49.22
N LEU A 293 -8.26 -16.16 48.51
CA LEU A 293 -8.03 -16.61 47.12
C LEU A 293 -7.96 -15.41 46.15
N ASN A 294 -8.73 -14.36 46.38
CA ASN A 294 -8.62 -13.13 45.60
C ASN A 294 -7.25 -12.43 45.78
N ARG A 295 -6.57 -12.61 46.91
CA ARG A 295 -5.23 -12.09 47.14
C ARG A 295 -4.13 -13.01 46.59
N THR A 296 -4.28 -14.32 46.74
CA THR A 296 -3.25 -15.33 46.43
C THR A 296 -3.31 -15.89 45.03
N VAL A 297 -4.51 -16.03 44.40
CA VAL A 297 -4.63 -16.54 43.04
C VAL A 297 -4.08 -15.51 42.04
N LYS A 298 -2.83 -15.71 41.66
CA LYS A 298 -2.22 -15.03 40.51
C LYS A 298 -2.71 -15.73 39.24
N VAL A 299 -3.69 -15.14 38.56
CA VAL A 299 -4.01 -15.57 37.19
C VAL A 299 -2.76 -15.32 36.36
N PRO A 300 -2.25 -16.29 35.61
CA PRO A 300 -1.15 -16.05 34.66
C PRO A 300 -1.49 -14.82 33.85
N LYS A 301 -0.56 -13.86 33.75
CA LYS A 301 -0.73 -12.70 32.87
C LYS A 301 -1.09 -13.29 31.51
N ILE A 302 -2.33 -13.03 31.04
CA ILE A 302 -2.76 -13.45 29.72
C ILE A 302 -1.65 -13.01 28.78
N GLN A 303 -1.03 -13.98 28.13
CA GLN A 303 0.06 -13.71 27.20
C GLN A 303 -0.47 -12.67 26.21
N LEU A 304 0.36 -11.71 25.80
CA LEU A 304 0.00 -10.70 24.80
C LEU A 304 -0.65 -11.34 23.55
N ALA A 305 -0.41 -12.63 23.35
CA ALA A 305 -0.95 -13.47 22.29
C ALA A 305 -2.49 -13.59 22.24
N GLU A 306 -3.20 -13.22 23.29
CA GLU A 306 -4.67 -13.46 23.38
C GLU A 306 -5.50 -12.17 23.38
N LYS A 307 -4.88 -10.99 23.34
CA LYS A 307 -5.62 -9.74 23.34
C LYS A 307 -6.32 -9.54 22.01
N LEU A 308 -7.63 -9.32 22.06
CA LEU A 308 -8.41 -8.95 20.88
C LEU A 308 -8.34 -7.42 20.71
N LYS A 309 -8.05 -6.98 19.49
CA LYS A 309 -7.97 -5.56 19.13
C LYS A 309 -8.72 -5.32 17.84
N PHE A 310 -9.64 -4.38 17.85
CA PHE A 310 -10.28 -3.85 16.65
C PHE A 310 -9.61 -2.54 16.29
N THR A 311 -9.25 -2.39 15.01
CA THR A 311 -8.63 -1.18 14.48
C THR A 311 -9.55 -0.53 13.47
N PHE A 312 -9.53 0.79 13.42
CA PHE A 312 -10.29 1.61 12.48
C PHE A 312 -9.31 2.58 11.84
N GLY A 313 -9.46 2.78 10.54
CA GLY A 313 -8.63 3.70 9.79
C GLY A 313 -9.45 4.51 8.80
N TYR A 314 -9.01 5.74 8.58
CA TYR A 314 -9.49 6.61 7.53
C TYR A 314 -8.30 7.26 6.83
N PHE A 315 -8.34 7.28 5.52
CA PHE A 315 -7.33 7.88 4.65
C PHE A 315 -8.00 8.87 3.71
N TYR A 316 -7.35 10.00 3.49
CA TYR A 316 -7.82 11.07 2.61
C TYR A 316 -6.63 11.64 1.83
N SER A 317 -6.70 11.62 0.50
CA SER A 317 -5.74 12.27 -0.39
C SER A 317 -6.39 13.49 -1.02
N LEU A 318 -5.65 14.61 -1.00
CA LEU A 318 -6.16 15.87 -1.53
C LEU A 318 -6.41 15.76 -3.03
N ASN A 319 -7.47 16.40 -3.49
CA ASN A 319 -7.66 16.72 -4.90
C ASN A 319 -6.79 17.94 -5.22
N ASN A 320 -5.70 17.72 -5.94
CA ASN A 320 -4.76 18.78 -6.30
C ASN A 320 -4.72 18.98 -7.81
N THR A 321 -4.64 20.25 -8.20
CA THR A 321 -4.29 20.65 -9.57
C THR A 321 -2.77 20.75 -9.65
N LEU A 322 -2.15 19.87 -10.43
CA LEU A 322 -0.71 19.84 -10.64
C LEU A 322 -0.36 20.66 -11.87
N ASN A 323 0.75 21.39 -11.80
CA ASN A 323 1.33 22.05 -12.96
C ASN A 323 1.96 21.01 -13.90
N ALA A 324 1.69 21.15 -15.19
CA ALA A 324 2.21 20.30 -16.23
C ALA A 324 2.73 21.14 -17.40
N MET A 325 3.71 20.61 -18.12
CA MET A 325 4.21 21.18 -19.37
C MET A 325 4.07 20.12 -20.45
N GLN A 326 3.50 20.53 -21.60
CA GLN A 326 3.37 19.68 -22.77
C GLN A 326 4.25 20.20 -23.90
N SER A 327 5.00 19.31 -24.51
CA SER A 327 5.69 19.54 -25.77
C SER A 327 5.14 18.60 -26.83
N THR A 328 4.81 19.14 -28.00
CA THR A 328 4.30 18.35 -29.14
C THR A 328 5.12 18.67 -30.38
N TYR A 329 5.66 17.64 -30.99
CA TYR A 329 6.41 17.73 -32.20
C TYR A 329 5.80 16.79 -33.26
N VAL A 330 5.38 17.34 -34.40
CA VAL A 330 4.83 16.58 -35.53
C VAL A 330 5.66 16.89 -36.77
N TYR A 331 6.20 15.89 -37.39
CA TYR A 331 7.04 16.01 -38.56
C TYR A 331 6.86 14.89 -39.56
N ASN A 332 7.12 15.22 -40.80
CA ASN A 332 7.19 14.27 -41.90
C ASN A 332 8.60 13.70 -42.04
N TYR A 333 8.70 12.43 -42.40
CA TYR A 333 9.98 11.76 -42.60
C TYR A 333 9.93 10.73 -43.71
N VAL A 334 11.10 10.37 -44.20
CA VAL A 334 11.30 9.24 -45.13
C VAL A 334 12.25 8.24 -44.50
N LEU A 335 11.96 6.98 -44.70
CA LEU A 335 12.88 5.90 -44.34
C LEU A 335 13.89 5.75 -45.48
N GLY A 336 15.17 5.94 -45.18
CA GLY A 336 16.23 5.60 -46.13
C GLY A 336 16.37 4.09 -46.33
N SER A 337 17.09 3.68 -47.38
CA SER A 337 17.34 2.25 -47.68
C SER A 337 18.03 1.48 -46.56
N THR A 338 18.71 2.16 -45.65
CA THR A 338 19.34 1.59 -44.46
C THR A 338 18.47 1.67 -43.19
N GLY A 339 17.17 2.04 -43.35
CA GLY A 339 16.24 2.20 -42.22
C GLY A 339 16.44 3.49 -41.42
N ASN A 340 17.36 4.36 -41.80
CA ASN A 340 17.57 5.64 -41.14
C ASN A 340 16.42 6.61 -41.45
N ILE A 341 15.94 7.31 -40.41
CA ILE A 341 14.91 8.35 -40.52
C ILE A 341 15.56 9.66 -41.00
N SER A 342 15.09 10.18 -42.12
CA SER A 342 15.42 11.52 -42.61
C SER A 342 14.18 12.41 -42.43
N ASN A 343 14.24 13.37 -41.49
CA ASN A 343 13.18 14.37 -41.30
C ASN A 343 13.12 15.28 -42.54
N LYS A 344 11.93 15.49 -43.07
CA LYS A 344 11.72 16.33 -44.27
C LYS A 344 11.12 17.68 -43.90
N ASP A 345 10.07 17.70 -43.11
CA ASP A 345 9.35 18.92 -42.77
C ASP A 345 8.76 18.85 -41.38
N SER A 346 8.75 19.99 -40.69
CA SER A 346 8.15 20.12 -39.33
C SER A 346 6.79 20.79 -39.48
N ILE A 347 5.72 20.00 -39.18
CA ILE A 347 4.34 20.48 -39.30
C ILE A 347 3.93 21.26 -38.03
N ILE A 348 4.25 20.72 -36.83
CA ILE A 348 3.92 21.31 -35.56
C ILE A 348 5.14 21.22 -34.65
N LYS A 349 5.51 22.35 -34.05
CA LYS A 349 6.53 22.40 -33.01
C LYS A 349 6.05 23.30 -31.87
N ILE A 350 5.48 22.68 -30.86
CA ILE A 350 5.04 23.34 -29.62
C ILE A 350 5.94 22.87 -28.51
N SER A 351 6.62 23.80 -27.84
CA SER A 351 7.54 23.49 -26.75
C SER A 351 7.04 24.08 -25.45
N ASN A 352 7.02 23.28 -24.39
CA ASN A 352 6.75 23.70 -23.01
C ASN A 352 5.44 24.49 -22.83
N GLN A 353 4.39 24.09 -23.55
CA GLN A 353 3.05 24.65 -23.33
C GLN A 353 2.61 24.31 -21.91
N LYS A 354 2.33 25.35 -21.13
CA LYS A 354 1.83 25.18 -19.75
C LYS A 354 0.41 24.66 -19.75
N GLY A 355 0.11 23.76 -18.84
CA GLY A 355 -1.21 23.21 -18.61
C GLY A 355 -1.34 22.68 -17.19
N THR A 356 -2.46 22.09 -16.90
CA THR A 356 -2.76 21.54 -15.57
C THR A 356 -3.30 20.14 -15.66
N VAL A 357 -3.03 19.37 -14.61
CA VAL A 357 -3.56 18.02 -14.39
C VAL A 357 -4.28 18.00 -13.05
N VAL A 358 -5.56 17.68 -13.04
CA VAL A 358 -6.37 17.58 -11.81
C VAL A 358 -6.37 16.12 -11.35
N LEU A 359 -5.69 15.83 -10.24
CA LEU A 359 -5.72 14.49 -9.65
C LEU A 359 -7.05 14.22 -8.97
N PRO A 360 -7.55 12.96 -8.99
CA PRO A 360 -8.77 12.60 -8.33
C PRO A 360 -8.61 12.61 -6.80
N LEU A 361 -9.69 12.97 -6.11
CA LEU A 361 -9.82 12.79 -4.67
C LEU A 361 -9.87 11.30 -4.34
N GLU A 362 -9.06 10.84 -3.39
CA GLU A 362 -9.12 9.48 -2.87
C GLU A 362 -9.49 9.49 -1.38
N GLN A 363 -10.47 8.67 -1.02
CA GLN A 363 -10.86 8.39 0.35
C GLN A 363 -10.88 6.88 0.58
N ALA A 364 -10.46 6.45 1.76
CA ALA A 364 -10.56 5.05 2.10
C ALA A 364 -10.86 4.84 3.60
N PHE A 365 -11.70 3.86 3.88
CA PHE A 365 -12.08 3.42 5.22
C PHE A 365 -11.55 2.02 5.43
N GLY A 366 -11.02 1.76 6.60
CA GLY A 366 -10.49 0.45 6.95
C GLY A 366 -10.98 -0.01 8.31
N ILE A 367 -11.22 -1.29 8.42
CA ILE A 367 -11.45 -1.99 9.69
C ILE A 367 -10.47 -3.14 9.81
N GLY A 368 -10.01 -3.41 11.02
CA GLY A 368 -9.09 -4.51 11.27
C GLY A 368 -9.41 -5.25 12.55
N PHE A 369 -9.11 -6.53 12.54
CA PHE A 369 -9.22 -7.42 13.69
C PHE A 369 -7.88 -8.07 13.94
N LYS A 370 -7.40 -7.98 15.19
CA LYS A 370 -6.13 -8.55 15.61
C LYS A 370 -6.33 -9.41 16.85
N LYS A 371 -5.87 -10.66 16.79
CA LYS A 371 -5.81 -11.57 17.94
C LYS A 371 -4.35 -11.75 18.36
N GLY A 372 -3.97 -11.00 19.40
CA GLY A 372 -2.59 -10.94 19.86
C GLY A 372 -1.64 -10.51 18.75
N GLU A 373 -0.58 -11.29 18.56
CA GLU A 373 0.40 -11.11 17.48
C GLU A 373 0.28 -12.20 16.40
N ARG A 374 -0.66 -13.13 16.57
CA ARG A 374 -0.78 -14.32 15.71
C ARG A 374 -1.61 -14.06 14.47
N ILE A 375 -2.74 -13.38 14.61
CA ILE A 375 -3.71 -13.16 13.52
C ILE A 375 -3.95 -11.66 13.39
N ASN A 376 -3.89 -11.17 12.16
CA ASN A 376 -4.28 -9.82 11.80
C ASN A 376 -5.08 -9.89 10.49
N VAL A 377 -6.33 -9.45 10.53
CA VAL A 377 -7.24 -9.39 9.38
C VAL A 377 -7.63 -7.93 9.18
N VAL A 378 -7.59 -7.46 7.94
CA VAL A 378 -7.92 -6.08 7.58
C VAL A 378 -8.85 -6.10 6.37
N ALA A 379 -9.82 -5.22 6.38
CA ALA A 379 -10.72 -4.95 5.26
C ALA A 379 -10.76 -3.45 5.00
N ASP A 380 -10.59 -3.06 3.74
CA ASP A 380 -10.61 -1.66 3.31
C ASP A 380 -11.65 -1.45 2.21
N PHE A 381 -12.31 -0.29 2.27
CA PHE A 381 -13.16 0.22 1.21
C PHE A 381 -12.64 1.60 0.77
N GLY A 382 -12.32 1.75 -0.50
CA GLY A 382 -11.79 2.97 -1.09
C GLY A 382 -12.70 3.54 -2.18
N ILE A 383 -12.75 4.85 -2.25
CA ILE A 383 -13.46 5.62 -3.28
C ILE A 383 -12.46 6.59 -3.90
N THR A 384 -12.35 6.58 -5.23
CA THR A 384 -11.52 7.54 -5.98
C THR A 384 -12.38 8.23 -7.02
N ASN A 385 -12.50 9.56 -6.90
CA ASN A 385 -13.38 10.37 -7.75
C ASN A 385 -12.74 10.71 -9.10
N TRP A 386 -12.56 9.70 -9.94
CA TRP A 386 -11.96 9.84 -11.28
C TRP A 386 -12.81 10.69 -12.24
N SER A 387 -14.11 10.84 -12.02
CA SER A 387 -14.95 11.72 -12.82
C SER A 387 -14.47 13.18 -12.83
N ASN A 388 -13.73 13.59 -11.80
CA ASN A 388 -13.14 14.93 -11.69
C ASN A 388 -11.72 15.04 -12.26
N PHE A 389 -11.14 13.92 -12.68
CA PHE A 389 -9.79 13.88 -13.26
C PHE A 389 -9.76 14.64 -14.59
N LYS A 390 -8.76 15.48 -14.77
CA LYS A 390 -8.52 16.21 -16.03
C LYS A 390 -7.03 16.14 -16.36
N LEU A 391 -6.73 15.79 -17.59
CA LEU A 391 -5.35 15.78 -18.13
C LEU A 391 -5.32 16.75 -19.30
N LEU A 392 -4.83 17.98 -19.07
CA LEU A 392 -4.74 19.00 -20.11
C LEU A 392 -6.10 19.12 -20.87
N ASP A 393 -6.09 19.04 -22.17
CA ASP A 393 -7.28 19.08 -23.04
C ASP A 393 -7.80 17.69 -23.44
N SER A 394 -7.48 16.65 -22.68
CA SER A 394 -7.92 15.28 -22.98
C SER A 394 -9.43 15.12 -22.89
N LYS A 395 -10.02 14.49 -23.91
CA LYS A 395 -11.45 14.18 -24.00
C LYS A 395 -11.83 12.79 -23.45
N THR A 396 -10.90 12.10 -22.80
CA THR A 396 -11.16 10.75 -22.27
C THR A 396 -12.14 10.85 -21.10
N THR A 397 -13.13 9.97 -21.09
CA THR A 397 -14.13 9.89 -20.02
C THR A 397 -13.64 8.94 -18.93
N TYR A 398 -13.78 9.38 -17.69
CA TYR A 398 -13.41 8.61 -16.51
C TYR A 398 -14.61 8.49 -15.56
N GLN A 399 -14.74 7.33 -14.91
CA GLN A 399 -15.77 7.08 -13.92
C GLN A 399 -15.17 6.88 -12.53
N ASN A 400 -15.96 7.11 -11.48
CA ASN A 400 -15.52 6.90 -10.12
C ASN A 400 -15.19 5.44 -9.88
N ASN A 401 -14.06 5.19 -9.24
CA ASN A 401 -13.59 3.85 -8.90
C ASN A 401 -13.87 3.51 -7.45
N TYR A 402 -14.42 2.32 -7.23
CA TYR A 402 -14.64 1.73 -5.91
C TYR A 402 -13.71 0.54 -5.75
N ARG A 403 -12.99 0.48 -4.63
CA ARG A 403 -12.06 -0.58 -4.30
C ARG A 403 -12.47 -1.26 -3.00
N ILE A 404 -12.50 -2.59 -3.02
CA ILE A 404 -12.64 -3.42 -1.83
C ILE A 404 -11.40 -4.29 -1.71
N SER A 405 -10.74 -4.26 -0.56
CA SER A 405 -9.55 -5.07 -0.29
C SER A 405 -9.71 -5.83 1.02
N LEU A 406 -9.34 -7.10 1.01
CA LEU A 406 -9.34 -7.98 2.17
C LEU A 406 -7.95 -8.58 2.34
N GLY A 407 -7.44 -8.58 3.56
CA GLY A 407 -6.11 -9.12 3.87
C GLY A 407 -6.05 -9.82 5.21
N ALA A 408 -5.29 -10.89 5.25
CA ALA A 408 -5.01 -11.64 6.46
C ALA A 408 -3.51 -11.91 6.59
N ASN A 409 -3.00 -11.85 7.81
CA ASN A 409 -1.64 -12.27 8.17
C ASN A 409 -1.70 -13.20 9.37
N TYR A 410 -0.99 -14.32 9.28
CA TYR A 410 -0.88 -15.31 10.33
C TYR A 410 0.58 -15.59 10.68
N VAL A 411 0.87 -15.65 11.97
CA VAL A 411 2.17 -16.09 12.53
C VAL A 411 1.88 -17.05 13.65
N GLN A 412 2.46 -18.22 13.61
CA GLN A 412 2.19 -19.25 14.61
C GLN A 412 2.66 -18.82 16.01
N ASN A 413 3.94 -18.43 16.14
CA ASN A 413 4.51 -17.92 17.39
C ASN A 413 5.74 -17.05 17.09
N LYS A 414 5.67 -15.75 17.39
CA LYS A 414 6.79 -14.82 17.15
C LYS A 414 8.04 -15.08 18.00
N GLN A 415 7.90 -15.74 19.13
CA GLN A 415 8.97 -16.07 20.06
C GLN A 415 9.40 -17.55 19.98
N GLY A 416 8.81 -18.31 19.07
CA GLY A 416 9.08 -19.72 18.87
C GLY A 416 10.28 -20.02 17.99
N ASN A 417 10.35 -21.25 17.51
CA ASN A 417 11.36 -21.71 16.58
C ASN A 417 11.28 -20.95 15.24
N TYR A 418 12.32 -21.05 14.40
CA TYR A 418 12.38 -20.33 13.13
C TYR A 418 11.11 -20.48 12.28
N ARG A 419 10.62 -21.71 12.10
CA ARG A 419 9.40 -22.00 11.31
C ARG A 419 8.14 -21.38 11.89
N GLU A 420 8.02 -21.26 13.20
CA GLU A 420 6.87 -20.67 13.88
C GLU A 420 6.82 -19.13 13.73
N ARG A 421 7.97 -18.50 13.42
CA ARG A 421 8.11 -17.05 13.22
C ARG A 421 7.85 -16.60 11.78
N ILE A 422 7.68 -17.52 10.85
CA ILE A 422 7.32 -17.22 9.46
C ILE A 422 5.93 -16.58 9.43
N ASN A 423 5.81 -15.49 8.66
CA ASN A 423 4.54 -14.81 8.42
C ASN A 423 3.89 -15.37 7.15
N TYR A 424 2.65 -15.81 7.24
CA TYR A 424 1.83 -16.25 6.12
C TYR A 424 0.75 -15.22 5.85
N ARG A 425 0.55 -14.84 4.59
CA ARG A 425 -0.38 -13.80 4.19
C ARG A 425 -1.24 -14.27 3.04
N ALA A 426 -2.48 -13.80 3.05
CA ALA A 426 -3.40 -13.99 1.94
C ALA A 426 -4.26 -12.73 1.79
N GLY A 427 -4.70 -12.47 0.56
CA GLY A 427 -5.52 -11.31 0.31
C GLY A 427 -6.26 -11.35 -1.01
N PHE A 428 -7.23 -10.46 -1.12
CA PHE A 428 -8.08 -10.27 -2.30
C PHE A 428 -8.38 -8.79 -2.47
N THR A 429 -8.42 -8.33 -3.72
CA THR A 429 -8.87 -6.98 -4.06
C THR A 429 -9.73 -7.00 -5.31
N TYR A 430 -10.78 -6.19 -5.30
CA TYR A 430 -11.65 -5.90 -6.42
C TYR A 430 -11.72 -4.39 -6.64
N ASN A 431 -11.64 -3.96 -7.91
CA ASN A 431 -11.82 -2.59 -8.36
C ASN A 431 -12.88 -2.56 -9.44
N THR A 432 -13.78 -1.59 -9.39
CA THR A 432 -14.81 -1.40 -10.43
C THR A 432 -14.24 -0.89 -11.75
N GLY A 433 -13.00 -0.34 -11.73
CA GLY A 433 -12.40 0.33 -12.87
C GLY A 433 -12.76 1.82 -12.93
N TYR A 434 -11.90 2.60 -13.58
CA TYR A 434 -12.09 4.04 -13.76
C TYR A 434 -12.07 4.47 -15.23
N LEU A 435 -11.53 3.62 -16.12
CA LEU A 435 -11.52 3.86 -17.55
C LEU A 435 -12.84 3.38 -18.17
N ASP A 436 -13.51 4.26 -18.89
CA ASP A 436 -14.67 3.93 -19.71
C ASP A 436 -14.26 4.04 -21.18
N LEU A 437 -14.10 2.90 -21.83
CA LEU A 437 -13.70 2.82 -23.23
C LEU A 437 -14.79 2.16 -24.04
N GLN A 438 -15.33 2.90 -25.02
CA GLN A 438 -16.43 2.43 -25.87
C GLN A 438 -17.66 1.95 -25.07
N ASN A 439 -18.03 2.70 -24.03
CA ASN A 439 -19.10 2.37 -23.09
C ASN A 439 -18.88 1.05 -22.33
N SER A 440 -17.62 0.68 -22.11
CA SER A 440 -17.24 -0.51 -21.36
C SER A 440 -16.26 -0.14 -20.26
N LEU A 441 -16.66 -0.36 -19.01
CA LEU A 441 -15.75 -0.26 -17.84
C LEU A 441 -14.75 -1.41 -17.84
N LEU A 442 -13.63 -1.19 -17.22
CA LEU A 442 -12.54 -2.16 -17.08
C LEU A 442 -12.36 -2.58 -15.60
N PRO A 443 -13.25 -3.43 -15.07
CA PRO A 443 -13.08 -3.94 -13.73
C PRO A 443 -11.87 -4.85 -13.62
N SER A 444 -11.26 -4.85 -12.44
CA SER A 444 -10.11 -5.69 -12.16
C SER A 444 -10.20 -6.32 -10.78
N TYR A 445 -9.63 -7.51 -10.65
CA TYR A 445 -9.45 -8.17 -9.36
C TYR A 445 -8.11 -8.87 -9.31
N PHE A 446 -7.62 -9.09 -8.11
CA PHE A 446 -6.49 -9.98 -7.88
C PHE A 446 -6.62 -10.72 -6.55
N ILE A 447 -6.03 -11.91 -6.52
CA ILE A 447 -5.78 -12.68 -5.32
C ILE A 447 -4.28 -12.65 -5.02
N SER A 448 -3.90 -12.71 -3.77
CA SER A 448 -2.50 -12.69 -3.35
C SER A 448 -2.22 -13.69 -2.25
N ALA A 449 -0.99 -14.20 -2.26
CA ALA A 449 -0.40 -14.96 -1.19
C ALA A 449 0.99 -14.42 -0.88
N GLY A 450 1.41 -14.47 0.37
CA GLY A 450 2.70 -13.93 0.77
C GLY A 450 3.32 -14.70 1.92
N VAL A 451 4.66 -14.68 1.96
CA VAL A 451 5.46 -15.26 3.03
C VAL A 451 6.51 -14.27 3.49
N GLY A 452 6.67 -14.13 4.81
CA GLY A 452 7.71 -13.30 5.41
C GLY A 452 8.68 -14.14 6.21
N PHE A 453 9.96 -14.10 5.82
CA PHE A 453 11.03 -14.85 6.44
C PHE A 453 11.87 -13.95 7.36
N PRO A 454 11.93 -14.22 8.68
CA PRO A 454 12.83 -13.49 9.56
C PRO A 454 14.29 -13.84 9.22
N VAL A 455 15.16 -12.83 9.09
CA VAL A 455 16.56 -13.01 8.67
C VAL A 455 17.55 -12.35 9.61
N GLY A 456 18.75 -12.98 9.75
CA GLY A 456 19.92 -12.46 10.46
C GLY A 456 20.02 -12.88 11.92
N VAL A 457 21.16 -12.53 12.53
CA VAL A 457 21.48 -12.80 13.96
C VAL A 457 20.47 -12.04 14.87
N PHE A 458 19.97 -10.90 14.40
CA PHE A 458 18.89 -10.14 15.00
C PHE A 458 17.55 -10.46 14.30
N ALA A 459 17.24 -11.76 14.16
CA ALA A 459 16.08 -12.28 13.44
C ALA A 459 14.72 -11.65 13.83
N GLU A 460 14.68 -10.95 14.94
CA GLU A 460 13.49 -10.21 15.41
C GLU A 460 13.30 -8.86 14.68
N ARG A 461 14.29 -8.36 13.93
CA ARG A 461 14.29 -6.98 13.40
C ARG A 461 14.45 -6.86 11.89
N SER A 462 14.72 -7.94 11.20
CA SER A 462 14.86 -7.93 9.74
C SER A 462 14.03 -9.03 9.12
N MET A 463 13.45 -8.76 7.95
CA MET A 463 12.58 -9.72 7.27
C MET A 463 12.71 -9.59 5.76
N VAL A 464 12.69 -10.73 5.09
CA VAL A 464 12.50 -10.83 3.64
C VAL A 464 11.04 -11.19 3.41
N ASN A 465 10.34 -10.39 2.64
CA ASN A 465 8.95 -10.58 2.29
C ASN A 465 8.84 -10.95 0.81
N LEU A 466 8.19 -12.04 0.52
CA LEU A 466 7.86 -12.50 -0.82
C LEU A 466 6.35 -12.56 -0.95
N SER A 467 5.78 -12.00 -2.01
CA SER A 467 4.35 -12.17 -2.30
C SER A 467 4.10 -12.35 -3.79
N LEU A 468 3.15 -13.22 -4.11
CA LEU A 468 2.68 -13.52 -5.44
C LEU A 468 1.23 -13.03 -5.57
N GLN A 469 0.95 -12.34 -6.67
CA GLN A 469 -0.40 -11.93 -7.04
C GLN A 469 -0.74 -12.54 -8.39
N TYR A 470 -1.97 -13.01 -8.52
CA TYR A 470 -2.62 -13.31 -9.79
C TYR A 470 -3.79 -12.37 -9.95
N GLY A 471 -3.81 -11.62 -11.03
CA GLY A 471 -4.86 -10.65 -11.30
C GLY A 471 -5.39 -10.72 -12.71
N LYS A 472 -6.61 -10.19 -12.86
CA LYS A 472 -7.30 -10.10 -14.14
C LYS A 472 -7.96 -8.73 -14.26
N LEU A 473 -7.74 -8.10 -15.40
CA LEU A 473 -8.52 -6.97 -15.87
C LEU A 473 -9.31 -7.46 -17.07
N SER A 474 -10.62 -7.38 -17.02
CA SER A 474 -11.49 -7.94 -18.04
C SER A 474 -12.55 -6.94 -18.49
N THR A 475 -13.04 -7.14 -19.71
CA THR A 475 -14.12 -6.38 -20.31
C THR A 475 -15.01 -7.34 -21.08
N GLU A 476 -16.28 -6.98 -21.23
CA GLU A 476 -17.23 -7.69 -22.09
C GLU A 476 -17.01 -7.38 -23.58
N ASN A 477 -16.33 -6.27 -23.87
CA ASN A 477 -16.05 -5.86 -25.24
C ASN A 477 -14.85 -6.64 -25.81
N THR A 478 -15.11 -7.54 -26.73
CA THR A 478 -14.10 -8.42 -27.37
C THR A 478 -13.05 -7.68 -28.21
N LYS A 479 -13.28 -6.42 -28.57
CA LYS A 479 -12.30 -5.58 -29.29
C LYS A 479 -11.23 -5.02 -28.34
N LEU A 480 -11.53 -4.95 -27.04
CA LEU A 480 -10.59 -4.51 -26.02
C LEU A 480 -9.76 -5.69 -25.51
N PHE A 481 -8.60 -5.41 -24.93
CA PHE A 481 -7.72 -6.43 -24.39
C PHE A 481 -8.18 -6.90 -23.01
N THR A 482 -8.24 -8.21 -22.81
CA THR A 482 -8.25 -8.79 -21.47
C THR A 482 -6.81 -8.99 -21.02
N GLU A 483 -6.51 -8.57 -19.81
CA GLU A 483 -5.19 -8.71 -19.20
C GLU A 483 -5.26 -9.71 -18.06
N ASN A 484 -4.48 -10.78 -18.12
CA ASN A 484 -4.19 -11.66 -16.99
C ASN A 484 -2.74 -11.46 -16.60
N TYR A 485 -2.44 -11.38 -15.32
CA TYR A 485 -1.07 -11.13 -14.90
C TYR A 485 -0.68 -11.89 -13.63
N PHE A 486 0.60 -12.19 -13.55
CA PHE A 486 1.28 -12.56 -12.32
C PHE A 486 2.22 -11.45 -11.91
N ARG A 487 2.21 -11.10 -10.63
CA ARG A 487 3.14 -10.12 -10.06
C ARG A 487 3.82 -10.71 -8.84
N LEU A 488 5.14 -10.79 -8.89
CA LEU A 488 5.99 -11.25 -7.79
C LEU A 488 6.61 -10.03 -7.11
N HIS A 489 6.33 -9.82 -5.83
CA HIS A 489 6.92 -8.75 -5.05
C HIS A 489 7.97 -9.31 -4.10
N LEU A 490 9.15 -8.70 -4.10
CA LEU A 490 10.24 -8.95 -3.17
C LEU A 490 10.49 -7.70 -2.35
N GLY A 491 10.48 -7.83 -1.03
CA GLY A 491 10.70 -6.73 -0.11
C GLY A 491 11.65 -7.09 1.00
N PHE A 492 12.52 -6.15 1.37
CA PHE A 492 13.47 -6.27 2.46
C PHE A 492 13.13 -5.23 3.52
N THR A 493 12.92 -5.67 4.75
CA THR A 493 12.71 -4.83 5.92
C THR A 493 13.92 -4.96 6.83
N PHE A 494 14.62 -3.86 7.06
CA PHE A 494 15.75 -3.78 7.98
C PHE A 494 15.40 -2.82 9.11
N SER A 495 15.44 -3.29 10.35
CA SER A 495 15.15 -2.46 11.50
C SER A 495 16.33 -2.48 12.47
N ALA A 496 16.78 -1.28 12.88
CA ALA A 496 17.88 -1.10 13.81
C ALA A 496 17.62 0.07 14.75
N ARG A 497 18.23 0.04 15.92
CA ARG A 497 18.24 1.20 16.81
C ARG A 497 19.37 2.13 16.37
N TRP A 498 19.02 3.26 15.78
CA TRP A 498 19.96 4.33 15.43
C TRP A 498 20.01 5.36 16.54
N PHE A 499 21.07 6.18 16.55
CA PHE A 499 21.26 7.28 17.50
C PHE A 499 21.35 6.86 18.98
N GLN A 500 21.82 5.66 19.28
CA GLN A 500 22.24 5.30 20.64
C GLN A 500 23.65 5.82 20.89
N LYS A 501 23.80 6.67 21.94
CA LYS A 501 25.13 6.97 22.47
C LYS A 501 25.73 5.66 23.02
N PHE A 502 26.85 5.26 22.51
CA PHE A 502 27.65 4.21 23.15
C PHE A 502 28.05 4.73 24.53
N ARG A 503 27.64 4.07 25.59
CA ARG A 503 28.23 4.26 26.90
C ARG A 503 29.52 3.40 26.86
N TYR A 504 30.63 4.07 26.88
CA TYR A 504 31.91 3.46 27.26
C TYR A 504 31.86 3.39 28.78
N ASP A 505 31.67 2.19 29.34
CA ASP A 505 31.89 1.90 30.77
C ASP A 505 33.39 1.68 30.97
#